data_7206bd6f5db7af576bc51fa4674dd6c6
#
_entry.id   7206bd6f5db7af576bc51fa4674dd6c6
#
_cell.length_a   1.000
_cell.length_b   1.000
_cell.length_c   1.000
_cell.angle_alpha   90.00
_cell.angle_beta   90.00
_cell.angle_gamma   90.00
#
_symmetry.space_group_name_H-M   'P 1'
#
loop_
_entity.id
_entity.type
_entity.pdbx_description
1 polymer ?
#
loop_
_entity_poly.entity_id
_entity_poly.type
_entity_poly.pdbx_seq_one_letter_code
_entity_poly.pdbx_strand_id
1 'polypeptide(L)'
;MTSEELLAFLSAVGHAQRLRAIAGLADGRMYVSELARQLGMSRPLLYMHLERLEKAGLVVGHLELSDDGKALKYFELVPFDLHINLQTILETLRADEQAVEQQARAADGPADEEG
;
A
#
# COMPACT_ATOMS: atom_id res chain seq x y z
N MET A 1 -12.48 -5.22 -5.69
CA MET A 1 -11.90 -4.07 -4.94
C MET A 1 -13.00 -3.26 -4.31
N THR A 2 -12.89 -2.99 -3.01
CA THR A 2 -13.80 -2.10 -2.29
C THR A 2 -13.35 -0.65 -2.42
N SER A 3 -14.22 0.30 -2.03
CA SER A 3 -13.85 1.71 -2.02
C SER A 3 -12.72 1.98 -1.02
N GLU A 4 -12.69 1.26 0.11
CA GLU A 4 -11.61 1.38 1.09
C GLU A 4 -10.26 1.04 0.47
N GLU A 5 -10.19 -0.06 -0.28
CA GLU A 5 -8.96 -0.46 -0.98
C GLU A 5 -8.55 0.56 -2.04
N LEU A 6 -9.50 1.05 -2.82
CA LEU A 6 -9.23 2.07 -3.83
C LEU A 6 -8.73 3.36 -3.19
N LEU A 7 -9.39 3.81 -2.13
CA LEU A 7 -8.99 5.04 -1.44
C LEU A 7 -7.62 4.89 -0.78
N ALA A 8 -7.31 3.72 -0.22
CA ALA A 8 -5.98 3.45 0.34
C ALA A 8 -4.90 3.60 -0.72
N PHE A 9 -5.12 3.04 -1.92
CA PHE A 9 -4.19 3.17 -3.04
C PHE A 9 -4.04 4.64 -3.46
N LEU A 10 -5.14 5.32 -3.71
CA LEU A 10 -5.12 6.72 -4.17
C LEU A 10 -4.47 7.63 -3.15
N SER A 11 -4.76 7.43 -1.88
CA SER A 11 -4.15 8.19 -0.79
C SER A 11 -2.65 7.95 -0.70
N ALA A 12 -2.22 6.70 -0.89
CA ALA A 12 -0.81 6.35 -0.83
C ALA A 12 -0.01 7.00 -1.96
N VAL A 13 -0.53 6.99 -3.20
CA VAL A 13 0.18 7.55 -4.34
C VAL A 13 -0.06 9.05 -4.52
N GLY A 14 -1.05 9.62 -3.85
CA GLY A 14 -1.48 11.01 -4.04
C GLY A 14 -0.60 12.04 -3.34
N HIS A 15 0.70 11.89 -3.40
CA HIS A 15 1.66 12.80 -2.79
C HIS A 15 2.93 12.84 -3.65
N ALA A 16 3.40 14.06 -3.97
CA ALA A 16 4.55 14.23 -4.86
C ALA A 16 5.77 13.43 -4.43
N GLN A 17 6.09 13.42 -3.13
CA GLN A 17 7.25 12.71 -2.63
C GLN A 17 7.08 11.19 -2.71
N ARG A 18 5.87 10.68 -2.56
CA ARG A 18 5.61 9.26 -2.71
C ARG A 18 5.70 8.81 -4.16
N LEU A 19 5.25 9.63 -5.11
CA LEU A 19 5.46 9.35 -6.53
C LEU A 19 6.95 9.28 -6.86
N ARG A 20 7.74 10.18 -6.29
CA ARG A 20 9.20 10.17 -6.48
C ARG A 20 9.85 8.93 -5.87
N ALA A 21 9.38 8.50 -4.70
CA ALA A 21 9.89 7.28 -4.06
C ALA A 21 9.60 6.05 -4.92
N ILE A 22 8.39 5.96 -5.46
CA ILE A 22 8.02 4.87 -6.37
C ILE A 22 8.93 4.88 -7.60
N ALA A 23 9.13 6.04 -8.22
CA ALA A 23 10.00 6.16 -9.37
C ALA A 23 11.44 5.77 -9.04
N GLY A 24 11.92 6.12 -7.85
CA GLY A 24 13.26 5.77 -7.40
C GLY A 24 13.47 4.27 -7.21
N LEU A 25 12.39 3.52 -6.92
CA LEU A 25 12.44 2.08 -6.75
C LEU A 25 12.11 1.30 -8.03
N ALA A 26 11.78 2.00 -9.12
CA ALA A 26 11.33 1.36 -10.35
C ALA A 26 12.37 0.44 -10.98
N ASP A 27 13.66 0.76 -10.83
CA ASP A 27 14.75 -0.01 -11.43
C ASP A 27 15.25 -1.15 -10.53
N GLY A 28 14.72 -1.27 -9.33
CA GLY A 28 15.09 -2.32 -8.40
C GLY A 28 15.10 -1.85 -6.96
N ARG A 29 15.38 -2.79 -6.07
CA ARG A 29 15.47 -2.49 -4.63
C ARG A 29 16.53 -1.46 -4.34
N MET A 30 16.33 -0.71 -3.25
CA MET A 30 17.26 0.33 -2.86
C MET A 30 17.32 0.46 -1.34
N TYR A 31 18.51 0.71 -0.82
CA TYR A 31 18.65 1.03 0.60
C TYR A 31 18.07 2.40 0.91
N VAL A 32 17.48 2.51 2.09
CA VAL A 32 16.83 3.76 2.52
C VAL A 32 17.79 4.95 2.47
N SER A 33 19.03 4.74 2.92
CA SER A 33 20.04 5.80 2.90
C SER A 33 20.31 6.34 1.50
N GLU A 34 20.37 5.45 0.51
CA GLU A 34 20.61 5.83 -0.87
C GLU A 34 19.39 6.52 -1.49
N LEU A 35 18.20 5.97 -1.24
CA LEU A 35 16.98 6.58 -1.74
C LEU A 35 16.76 7.97 -1.14
N ALA A 36 17.01 8.14 0.16
CA ALA A 36 16.92 9.44 0.80
C ALA A 36 17.84 10.47 0.17
N ARG A 37 19.06 10.06 -0.14
CA ARG A 37 20.04 10.93 -0.82
C ARG A 37 19.55 11.33 -2.22
N GLN A 38 19.06 10.36 -2.99
CA GLN A 38 18.54 10.63 -4.33
C GLN A 38 17.37 11.61 -4.31
N LEU A 39 16.49 11.48 -3.33
CA LEU A 39 15.29 12.31 -3.23
C LEU A 39 15.56 13.65 -2.52
N GLY A 40 16.75 13.84 -1.95
CA GLY A 40 17.06 15.04 -1.18
C GLY A 40 16.22 15.16 0.08
N MET A 41 15.98 14.05 0.75
CA MET A 41 15.02 13.93 1.85
C MET A 41 15.72 13.32 3.07
N SER A 42 15.30 13.72 4.28
CA SER A 42 15.79 13.09 5.49
C SER A 42 15.28 11.64 5.60
N ARG A 43 16.05 10.78 6.25
CA ARG A 43 15.63 9.39 6.45
C ARG A 43 14.31 9.28 7.23
N PRO A 44 14.09 10.01 8.33
CA PRO A 44 12.81 9.92 9.03
C PRO A 44 11.61 10.30 8.16
N LEU A 45 11.75 11.32 7.34
CA LEU A 45 10.68 11.72 6.42
C LEU A 45 10.43 10.64 5.37
N LEU A 46 11.49 10.10 4.81
CA LEU A 46 11.36 9.01 3.81
C LEU A 46 10.71 7.78 4.44
N TYR A 47 11.09 7.39 5.66
CA TYR A 47 10.45 6.27 6.35
C TYR A 47 8.96 6.48 6.51
N MET A 48 8.53 7.69 6.83
CA MET A 48 7.11 8.01 6.94
C MET A 48 6.37 7.75 5.62
N HIS A 49 6.95 8.18 4.51
CA HIS A 49 6.36 7.95 3.18
C HIS A 49 6.37 6.46 2.80
N LEU A 50 7.48 5.76 3.06
CA LEU A 50 7.59 4.34 2.76
C LEU A 50 6.62 3.50 3.59
N GLU A 51 6.39 3.85 4.84
CA GLU A 51 5.39 3.17 5.67
C GLU A 51 3.99 3.28 5.09
N ARG A 52 3.64 4.45 4.57
CA ARG A 52 2.34 4.64 3.94
C ARG A 52 2.18 3.83 2.67
N LEU A 53 3.25 3.75 1.87
CA LEU A 53 3.26 2.91 0.67
C LEU A 53 3.20 1.43 1.04
N GLU A 54 3.89 1.03 2.10
CA GLU A 54 3.90 -0.36 2.56
C GLU A 54 2.52 -0.80 3.04
N LYS A 55 1.83 0.05 3.80
CA LYS A 55 0.46 -0.22 4.24
C LYS A 55 -0.51 -0.41 3.09
N ALA A 56 -0.30 0.29 1.99
CA ALA A 56 -1.12 0.14 0.79
C ALA A 56 -0.67 -1.03 -0.10
N GLY A 57 0.37 -1.76 0.30
CA GLY A 57 0.86 -2.91 -0.46
C GLY A 57 1.69 -2.56 -1.68
N LEU A 58 2.21 -1.34 -1.77
CA LEU A 58 2.95 -0.87 -2.95
C LEU A 58 4.45 -1.08 -2.85
N VAL A 59 4.96 -1.19 -1.63
CA VAL A 59 6.37 -1.50 -1.39
C VAL A 59 6.46 -2.51 -0.26
N VAL A 60 7.59 -3.21 -0.20
CA VAL A 60 7.91 -4.12 0.90
C VAL A 60 9.32 -3.81 1.41
N GLY A 61 9.44 -3.71 2.73
CA GLY A 61 10.71 -3.44 3.39
C GLY A 61 11.37 -4.72 3.86
N HIS A 62 12.69 -4.75 3.75
CA HIS A 62 13.51 -5.87 4.19
C HIS A 62 14.68 -5.39 5.02
N LEU A 63 15.10 -6.22 5.94
CA LEU A 63 16.26 -5.97 6.76
C LEU A 63 17.35 -6.95 6.38
N GLU A 64 18.56 -6.44 6.17
CA GLU A 64 19.72 -7.23 5.79
C GLU A 64 20.87 -6.92 6.75
N LEU A 65 21.64 -7.92 7.12
CA LEU A 65 22.83 -7.73 7.94
C LEU A 65 24.06 -7.65 7.04
N SER A 66 24.84 -6.58 7.18
CA SER A 66 26.11 -6.45 6.49
C SER A 66 27.16 -7.35 7.15
N ASP A 67 28.31 -7.54 6.48
CA ASP A 67 29.40 -8.37 6.99
C ASP A 67 29.93 -7.88 8.34
N ASP A 68 29.86 -6.60 8.61
CA ASP A 68 30.29 -6.00 9.87
C ASP A 68 29.17 -5.96 10.93
N GLY A 69 28.06 -6.66 10.68
CA GLY A 69 26.97 -6.80 11.64
C GLY A 69 25.99 -5.63 11.69
N LYS A 70 26.10 -4.67 10.78
CA LYS A 70 25.16 -3.55 10.71
C LYS A 70 23.87 -3.96 10.05
N ALA A 71 22.73 -3.49 10.59
CA ALA A 71 21.43 -3.71 9.99
C ALA A 71 21.20 -2.68 8.86
N LEU A 72 20.92 -3.17 7.68
CA LEU A 72 20.64 -2.35 6.49
C LEU A 72 19.20 -2.56 6.07
N LYS A 73 18.45 -1.47 5.97
CA LYS A 73 17.06 -1.51 5.53
C LYS A 73 16.98 -1.13 4.06
N TYR A 74 16.31 -1.98 3.27
CA TYR A 74 16.02 -1.66 1.88
C TYR A 74 14.55 -1.91 1.57
N PHE A 75 14.09 -1.27 0.49
CA PHE A 75 12.73 -1.40 0.01
C PHE A 75 12.72 -1.79 -1.46
N GLU A 76 11.67 -2.49 -1.85
CA GLU A 76 11.43 -2.80 -3.26
C GLU A 76 9.96 -2.61 -3.58
N LEU A 77 9.67 -2.33 -4.85
CA LEU A 77 8.31 -2.18 -5.32
C LEU A 77 7.61 -3.53 -5.39
N VAL A 78 6.35 -3.53 -5.01
CA VAL A 78 5.41 -4.59 -5.37
C VAL A 78 4.76 -4.15 -6.68
N PRO A 79 4.83 -4.94 -7.74
CA PRO A 79 4.21 -4.57 -9.01
C PRO A 79 2.72 -4.28 -8.85
N PHE A 80 2.28 -3.20 -9.45
CA PHE A 80 0.87 -2.86 -9.44
C PHE A 80 0.43 -2.40 -10.82
N ASP A 81 -0.84 -2.61 -11.10
CA ASP A 81 -1.46 -2.20 -12.36
C ASP A 81 -2.93 -1.90 -12.05
N LEU A 82 -3.27 -0.63 -12.05
CA LEU A 82 -4.62 -0.20 -11.71
C LEU A 82 -5.12 0.80 -12.74
N HIS A 83 -6.19 0.44 -13.42
CA HIS A 83 -6.88 1.28 -14.36
C HIS A 83 -8.11 1.86 -13.69
N ILE A 84 -8.21 3.19 -13.66
CA ILE A 84 -9.31 3.88 -13.01
C ILE A 84 -10.12 4.62 -14.06
N ASN A 85 -11.39 4.24 -14.15
CA ASN A 85 -12.37 4.93 -14.98
C ASN A 85 -13.69 4.97 -14.22
N LEU A 86 -14.75 5.49 -14.80
CA LEU A 86 -16.04 5.54 -14.13
C LEU A 86 -16.52 4.16 -13.72
N GLN A 87 -16.35 3.16 -14.59
CA GLN A 87 -16.78 1.79 -14.30
C GLN A 87 -16.06 1.23 -13.06
N THR A 88 -14.78 1.50 -12.90
CA THR A 88 -14.01 1.10 -11.72
C THR A 88 -14.64 1.64 -10.44
N ILE A 89 -15.02 2.91 -10.46
CA ILE A 89 -15.65 3.55 -9.29
C ILE A 89 -16.99 2.89 -8.98
N LEU A 90 -17.82 2.67 -10.00
CA LEU A 90 -19.12 2.03 -9.82
C LEU A 90 -18.98 0.62 -9.26
N GLU A 91 -17.99 -0.13 -9.73
CA GLU A 91 -17.73 -1.50 -9.27
C GLU A 91 -17.27 -1.53 -7.82
N THR A 92 -16.44 -0.57 -7.39
CA THR A 92 -16.02 -0.53 -5.98
C THR A 92 -17.19 -0.28 -5.06
N LEU A 93 -18.12 0.57 -5.44
CA LEU A 93 -19.31 0.84 -4.64
C LEU A 93 -20.24 -0.36 -4.57
N ARG A 94 -20.37 -1.13 -5.66
CA ARG A 94 -21.11 -2.40 -5.64
C ARG A 94 -20.45 -3.42 -4.72
N ALA A 95 -19.12 -3.49 -4.74
CA ALA A 95 -18.38 -4.39 -3.86
C ALA A 95 -18.61 -4.02 -2.39
N ASP A 96 -18.71 -2.73 -2.07
CA ASP A 96 -19.02 -2.26 -0.72
C ASP A 96 -20.41 -2.74 -0.29
N GLU A 97 -21.41 -2.61 -1.16
CA GLU A 97 -22.76 -3.07 -0.87
C GLU A 97 -22.82 -4.57 -0.64
N GLN A 98 -22.13 -5.34 -1.46
CA GLN A 98 -22.06 -6.79 -1.29
C GLN A 98 -21.39 -7.18 0.02
N ALA A 99 -20.34 -6.48 0.42
CA ALA A 99 -19.67 -6.74 1.70
C ALA A 99 -20.61 -6.48 2.88
N VAL A 100 -21.39 -5.41 2.84
CA VAL A 100 -22.37 -5.09 3.86
C VAL A 100 -23.46 -6.17 3.93
N GLU A 101 -23.99 -6.60 2.79
CA GLU A 101 -24.99 -7.68 2.74
C GLU A 101 -24.46 -8.99 3.31
N GLN A 102 -23.22 -9.35 2.94
CA GLN A 102 -22.60 -10.57 3.46
C GLN A 102 -22.41 -10.52 4.97
N GLN A 103 -22.01 -9.36 5.49
CA GLN A 103 -21.88 -9.17 6.92
C GLN A 103 -23.23 -9.28 7.63
N ALA A 104 -24.27 -8.69 7.08
CA ALA A 104 -25.60 -8.74 7.64
C ALA A 104 -26.13 -10.19 7.67
N ARG A 105 -25.91 -10.94 6.59
CA ARG A 105 -26.30 -12.36 6.53
C ARG A 105 -25.53 -13.21 7.53
N ALA A 106 -24.24 -12.98 7.67
CA ALA A 106 -23.42 -13.71 8.63
C ALA A 106 -23.84 -13.42 10.06
N ALA A 107 -24.23 -12.18 10.37
CA ALA A 107 -24.71 -11.81 11.69
C ALA A 107 -26.09 -12.41 12.01
N ASP A 108 -26.97 -12.49 11.01
CA ASP A 108 -28.34 -12.98 11.19
C ASP A 108 -28.46 -14.50 11.08
N GLY A 109 -27.58 -15.13 10.28
CA GLY A 109 -27.67 -16.56 10.00
C GLY A 109 -27.72 -17.47 11.21
N PRO A 110 -26.76 -17.36 12.16
CA PRO A 110 -26.77 -18.20 13.35
C PRO A 110 -28.02 -18.01 14.23
N ALA A 111 -28.51 -16.80 14.35
CA ALA A 111 -29.69 -16.49 15.12
C ALA A 111 -30.94 -17.10 14.50
N ASP A 112 -31.03 -17.06 13.18
CA ASP A 112 -32.18 -17.65 12.45
C ASP A 112 -32.22 -19.17 12.60
N GLU A 113 -31.06 -19.82 12.62
CA GLU A 113 -30.99 -21.27 12.80
C GLU A 113 -31.44 -21.72 14.18
N GLU A 114 -31.20 -20.91 15.18
CA GLU A 114 -31.61 -21.21 16.55
C GLU A 114 -33.09 -20.94 16.80
N GLY A 115 -33.66 -20.09 16.01
CA GLY A 115 -35.06 -19.74 16.07
C GLY A 115 -35.94 -20.81 15.47
#